data_372a3cf430d6c6759628ad89fb0f258e
#
_entry.id   372a3cf430d6c6759628ad89fb0f258e
#
_cell.length_a   1.000
_cell.length_b   1.000
_cell.length_c   1.000
_cell.angle_alpha   90.00
_cell.angle_beta   90.00
_cell.angle_gamma   90.00
#
_symmetry.space_group_name_H-M   'P 1'
#
loop_
_entity.id
_entity.type
_entity.pdbx_description
1 polymer ?
#
loop_
_entity_poly.entity_id
_entity_poly.type
_entity_poly.pdbx_seq_one_letter_code
_entity_poly.pdbx_strand_id
1 'polypeptide(L)'
;MPSIQVSERQGVRYLHFGSELVQGAMRIGRPWSLELQYTRELLLPLHMRRERDWPRKVLLVGLGSASIAKYLYRNRPRARITVVEILPEVVAAARAYFRLPDDPARLRIEIGDGHDYLARRRRRFDLIVVDGFDGDGHAGMLETVPFYVNCRAALAEDGMLSANLLDRSRGPRSAIGRLREAFDGKVLVLPREEGGNTIALATTGEFGTIPPRFR
;
A
#
# COMPACT_ATOMS: atom_id res chain seq x y z
N MET A 1 21.34 -4.62 7.84
CA MET A 1 20.00 -5.02 7.37
C MET A 1 19.07 -5.07 8.57
N PRO A 2 17.84 -4.59 8.50
CA PRO A 2 16.93 -4.68 9.63
C PRO A 2 16.65 -6.16 9.96
N SER A 3 16.65 -6.48 11.25
CA SER A 3 16.29 -7.83 11.73
C SER A 3 14.79 -8.03 11.57
N ILE A 4 14.36 -8.98 10.74
CA ILE A 4 12.95 -9.35 10.62
C ILE A 4 12.56 -10.24 11.81
N GLN A 5 11.54 -9.82 12.55
CA GLN A 5 11.02 -10.53 13.71
C GLN A 5 9.53 -10.80 13.54
N VAL A 6 9.10 -11.97 13.98
CA VAL A 6 7.70 -12.39 13.97
C VAL A 6 7.28 -12.74 15.39
N SER A 7 6.20 -12.15 15.86
CA SER A 7 5.62 -12.43 17.17
C SER A 7 4.16 -12.82 17.06
N GLU A 8 3.63 -13.48 18.11
CA GLU A 8 2.21 -13.85 18.19
C GLU A 8 1.63 -13.43 19.52
N ARG A 9 0.48 -12.77 19.47
CA ARG A 9 -0.27 -12.40 20.66
C ARG A 9 -1.77 -12.43 20.38
N GLN A 10 -2.55 -13.09 21.23
CA GLN A 10 -4.02 -13.15 21.16
C GLN A 10 -4.56 -13.60 19.79
N GLY A 11 -3.89 -14.58 19.16
CA GLY A 11 -4.29 -15.11 17.84
C GLY A 11 -4.00 -14.17 16.67
N VAL A 12 -3.17 -13.15 16.88
CA VAL A 12 -2.65 -12.26 15.84
C VAL A 12 -1.15 -12.44 15.73
N ARG A 13 -0.67 -12.58 14.52
CA ARG A 13 0.76 -12.63 14.17
C ARG A 13 1.19 -11.28 13.66
N TYR A 14 2.31 -10.77 14.20
CA TYR A 14 2.87 -9.46 13.90
C TYR A 14 4.22 -9.56 13.24
N LEU A 15 4.51 -8.63 12.33
CA LEU A 15 5.80 -8.44 11.68
C LEU A 15 6.46 -7.18 12.24
N HIS A 16 7.77 -7.27 12.56
CA HIS A 16 8.59 -6.16 13.05
C HIS A 16 9.91 -6.08 12.29
N PHE A 17 10.50 -4.89 12.18
CA PHE A 17 11.80 -4.63 11.55
C PHE A 17 12.83 -4.16 12.58
N GLY A 18 13.12 -5.01 13.56
CA GLY A 18 14.12 -4.70 14.59
C GLY A 18 13.71 -3.62 15.60
N SER A 19 12.45 -3.24 15.63
CA SER A 19 11.88 -2.28 16.59
C SER A 19 10.51 -2.78 17.09
N GLU A 20 9.97 -2.13 18.12
CA GLU A 20 8.60 -2.42 18.64
C GLU A 20 7.49 -2.05 17.65
N LEU A 21 7.85 -1.37 16.56
CA LEU A 21 6.87 -0.96 15.55
C LEU A 21 6.28 -2.16 14.82
N VAL A 22 4.95 -2.22 14.78
CA VAL A 22 4.22 -3.21 13.99
C VAL A 22 4.23 -2.78 12.52
N GLN A 23 4.96 -3.54 11.71
CA GLN A 23 5.04 -3.34 10.26
C GLN A 23 3.95 -4.10 9.49
N GLY A 24 3.24 -4.98 10.16
CA GLY A 24 2.12 -5.71 9.60
C GLY A 24 1.53 -6.70 10.58
N ALA A 25 0.27 -7.08 10.36
CA ALA A 25 -0.42 -8.03 11.23
C ALA A 25 -1.34 -8.95 10.43
N MET A 26 -1.53 -10.17 10.95
CA MET A 26 -2.44 -11.17 10.39
C MET A 26 -3.16 -11.91 11.52
N ARG A 27 -4.48 -11.89 11.52
CA ARG A 27 -5.25 -12.78 12.39
C ARG A 27 -5.14 -14.23 11.92
N ILE A 28 -4.65 -15.11 12.77
CA ILE A 28 -4.33 -16.50 12.40
C ILE A 28 -5.58 -17.25 11.93
N GLY A 29 -6.71 -17.09 12.64
CA GLY A 29 -7.98 -17.70 12.27
C GLY A 29 -8.69 -17.07 11.06
N ARG A 30 -8.26 -15.87 10.62
CA ARG A 30 -8.82 -15.16 9.45
C ARG A 30 -7.70 -14.55 8.59
N PRO A 31 -6.81 -15.36 8.01
CA PRO A 31 -5.57 -14.88 7.41
C PRO A 31 -5.74 -13.99 6.17
N TRP A 32 -6.94 -13.92 5.63
CA TRP A 32 -7.30 -13.11 4.46
C TRP A 32 -7.95 -11.77 4.82
N SER A 33 -8.26 -11.54 6.11
CA SER A 33 -8.84 -10.28 6.56
C SER A 33 -7.76 -9.23 6.80
N LEU A 34 -8.13 -7.96 6.67
CA LEU A 34 -7.29 -6.82 7.02
C LEU A 34 -7.41 -6.59 8.53
N GLU A 35 -6.36 -6.86 9.28
CA GLU A 35 -6.35 -6.73 10.73
C GLU A 35 -6.16 -5.27 11.16
N LEU A 36 -5.20 -4.57 10.55
CA LEU A 36 -4.89 -3.18 10.87
C LEU A 36 -5.83 -2.23 10.12
N GLN A 37 -6.29 -1.17 10.81
CA GLN A 37 -7.26 -0.23 10.27
C GLN A 37 -6.74 0.48 9.02
N TYR A 38 -5.52 1.01 9.06
CA TYR A 38 -4.95 1.74 7.93
C TYR A 38 -4.91 0.91 6.63
N THR A 39 -4.78 -0.43 6.72
CA THR A 39 -4.82 -1.29 5.52
C THR A 39 -6.21 -1.33 4.88
N ARG A 40 -7.28 -1.17 5.67
CA ARG A 40 -8.66 -1.03 5.16
C ARG A 40 -8.86 0.33 4.48
N GLU A 41 -8.29 1.36 5.07
CA GLU A 41 -8.31 2.73 4.52
C GLU A 41 -7.53 2.83 3.21
N LEU A 42 -6.36 2.19 3.10
CA LEU A 42 -5.59 2.08 1.86
C LEU A 42 -6.39 1.42 0.72
N LEU A 43 -7.33 0.55 1.04
CA LEU A 43 -8.21 -0.09 0.05
C LEU A 43 -9.56 0.60 -0.13
N LEU A 44 -9.75 1.81 0.40
CA LEU A 44 -10.95 2.61 0.17
C LEU A 44 -11.29 2.80 -1.33
N PRO A 45 -10.32 2.95 -2.26
CA PRO A 45 -10.59 3.02 -3.69
C PRO A 45 -11.48 1.88 -4.23
N LEU A 46 -11.41 0.68 -3.64
CA LEU A 46 -12.27 -0.46 -4.03
C LEU A 46 -13.76 -0.21 -3.79
N HIS A 47 -14.12 0.71 -2.90
CA HIS A 47 -15.49 1.08 -2.57
C HIS A 47 -15.95 2.36 -3.26
N MET A 48 -15.02 3.11 -3.85
CA MET A 48 -15.28 4.35 -4.57
C MET A 48 -15.65 4.10 -6.03
N ARG A 49 -15.25 2.95 -6.57
CA ARG A 49 -15.54 2.54 -7.95
C ARG A 49 -16.74 1.61 -7.99
N ARG A 50 -17.58 1.77 -9.01
CA ARG A 50 -18.80 0.96 -9.22
C ARG A 50 -18.53 -0.33 -9.96
N GLU A 51 -17.45 -0.38 -10.74
CA GLU A 51 -17.08 -1.51 -11.58
C GLU A 51 -16.60 -2.68 -10.70
N ARG A 52 -17.34 -3.79 -10.72
CA ARG A 52 -17.05 -4.98 -9.91
C ARG A 52 -15.66 -5.58 -10.18
N ASP A 53 -15.17 -5.44 -11.40
CA ASP A 53 -13.88 -5.99 -11.85
C ASP A 53 -12.70 -5.03 -11.68
N TRP A 54 -12.97 -3.82 -11.18
CA TRP A 54 -11.89 -2.88 -10.86
C TRP A 54 -11.29 -3.18 -9.49
N PRO A 55 -9.99 -3.08 -9.34
CA PRO A 55 -8.94 -2.87 -10.34
C PRO A 55 -8.53 -4.18 -11.04
N ARG A 56 -8.09 -4.11 -12.30
CA ARG A 56 -7.54 -5.23 -13.07
C ARG A 56 -6.02 -5.36 -12.93
N LYS A 57 -5.33 -4.24 -12.79
CA LYS A 57 -3.87 -4.17 -12.66
C LYS A 57 -3.51 -3.34 -11.43
N VAL A 58 -2.89 -3.99 -10.46
CA VAL A 58 -2.52 -3.37 -9.19
C VAL A 58 -1.02 -3.41 -9.03
N LEU A 59 -0.46 -2.30 -8.54
CA LEU A 59 0.90 -2.24 -8.01
C LEU A 59 0.83 -1.99 -6.50
N LEU A 60 1.56 -2.79 -5.75
CA LEU A 60 1.84 -2.56 -4.33
C LEU A 60 3.33 -2.24 -4.19
N VAL A 61 3.65 -1.10 -3.60
CA VAL A 61 4.99 -0.72 -3.18
C VAL A 61 5.09 -0.97 -1.68
N GLY A 62 5.85 -2.00 -1.32
CA GLY A 62 5.87 -2.61 0.00
C GLY A 62 4.97 -3.84 0.10
N LEU A 63 5.45 -4.87 0.81
CA LEU A 63 4.73 -6.12 1.03
C LEU A 63 4.29 -6.28 2.49
N GLY A 64 5.18 -6.00 3.43
CA GLY A 64 4.96 -6.23 4.85
C GLY A 64 4.48 -7.65 5.17
N SER A 65 3.44 -7.79 5.97
CA SER A 65 2.80 -9.09 6.28
C SER A 65 1.89 -9.61 5.15
N ALA A 66 2.02 -9.07 3.94
CA ALA A 66 1.23 -9.40 2.76
C ALA A 66 -0.30 -9.21 2.91
N SER A 67 -0.76 -8.44 3.89
CA SER A 67 -2.19 -8.29 4.19
C SER A 67 -2.98 -7.74 3.00
N ILE A 68 -2.50 -6.65 2.39
CA ILE A 68 -3.13 -6.01 1.24
C ILE A 68 -3.07 -6.93 0.01
N ALA A 69 -1.92 -7.53 -0.27
CA ALA A 69 -1.74 -8.46 -1.38
C ALA A 69 -2.70 -9.65 -1.30
N LYS A 70 -2.80 -10.30 -0.13
CA LYS A 70 -3.72 -11.41 0.12
C LYS A 70 -5.18 -11.02 -0.01
N TYR A 71 -5.55 -9.86 0.55
CA TYR A 71 -6.92 -9.38 0.47
C TYR A 71 -7.35 -9.14 -0.98
N LEU A 72 -6.52 -8.47 -1.76
CA LEU A 72 -6.77 -8.23 -3.18
C LEU A 72 -6.81 -9.54 -3.97
N TYR A 73 -5.87 -10.44 -3.73
CA TYR A 73 -5.82 -11.75 -4.38
C TYR A 73 -7.12 -12.54 -4.19
N ARG A 74 -7.69 -12.52 -2.98
CA ARG A 74 -8.95 -13.22 -2.67
C ARG A 74 -10.19 -12.49 -3.20
N ASN A 75 -10.26 -11.17 -3.00
CA ASN A 75 -11.49 -10.40 -3.22
C ASN A 75 -11.58 -9.76 -4.61
N ARG A 76 -10.51 -9.82 -5.41
CA ARG A 76 -10.44 -9.34 -6.80
C ARG A 76 -9.85 -10.44 -7.69
N PRO A 77 -10.64 -11.51 -7.99
CA PRO A 77 -10.11 -12.71 -8.66
C PRO A 77 -9.58 -12.43 -10.08
N ARG A 78 -10.02 -11.35 -10.70
CA ARG A 78 -9.55 -10.92 -12.03
C ARG A 78 -8.38 -9.95 -12.00
N ALA A 79 -7.96 -9.51 -10.81
CA ALA A 79 -6.81 -8.61 -10.67
C ALA A 79 -5.49 -9.35 -10.87
N ARG A 80 -4.58 -8.70 -11.58
CA ARG A 80 -3.16 -9.04 -11.61
C ARG A 80 -2.43 -8.07 -10.71
N ILE A 81 -1.77 -8.60 -9.70
CA ILE A 81 -1.13 -7.85 -8.63
C ILE A 81 0.39 -7.99 -8.81
N THR A 82 1.07 -6.86 -8.91
CA THR A 82 2.51 -6.79 -8.82
C THR A 82 2.87 -6.16 -7.48
N VAL A 83 3.76 -6.78 -6.74
CA VAL A 83 4.33 -6.24 -5.52
C VAL A 83 5.81 -5.95 -5.76
N VAL A 84 6.26 -4.77 -5.38
CA VAL A 84 7.68 -4.42 -5.35
C VAL A 84 8.08 -4.27 -3.89
N GLU A 85 9.01 -5.13 -3.45
CA GLU A 85 9.51 -5.16 -2.08
C GLU A 85 11.04 -5.05 -2.12
N ILE A 86 11.57 -4.14 -1.32
CA ILE A 86 13.02 -3.88 -1.31
C ILE A 86 13.81 -4.94 -0.53
N LEU A 87 13.17 -5.57 0.48
CA LEU A 87 13.80 -6.54 1.38
C LEU A 87 13.38 -7.97 1.03
N PRO A 88 14.26 -8.80 0.45
CA PRO A 88 13.95 -10.21 0.18
C PRO A 88 13.58 -11.00 1.45
N GLU A 89 14.08 -10.59 2.61
CA GLU A 89 13.76 -11.17 3.91
C GLU A 89 12.29 -10.97 4.29
N VAL A 90 11.68 -9.85 3.92
CA VAL A 90 10.24 -9.60 4.10
C VAL A 90 9.44 -10.57 3.25
N VAL A 91 9.83 -10.82 2.01
CA VAL A 91 9.18 -11.80 1.13
C VAL A 91 9.30 -13.21 1.71
N ALA A 92 10.48 -13.58 2.21
CA ALA A 92 10.69 -14.88 2.87
C ALA A 92 9.78 -15.03 4.11
N ALA A 93 9.70 -14.01 4.96
CA ALA A 93 8.83 -14.00 6.14
C ALA A 93 7.34 -14.07 5.75
N ALA A 94 6.93 -13.34 4.70
CA ALA A 94 5.55 -13.35 4.20
C ALA A 94 5.13 -14.75 3.71
N ARG A 95 6.02 -15.46 3.04
CA ARG A 95 5.81 -16.86 2.62
C ARG A 95 5.76 -17.83 3.80
N ALA A 96 6.75 -17.74 4.71
CA ALA A 96 6.89 -18.68 5.82
C ALA A 96 5.79 -18.50 6.88
N TYR A 97 5.40 -17.27 7.20
CA TYR A 97 4.58 -16.98 8.38
C TYR A 97 3.22 -16.36 8.06
N PHE A 98 3.07 -15.65 6.93
CA PHE A 98 1.88 -14.86 6.65
C PHE A 98 1.01 -15.39 5.50
N ARG A 99 1.24 -16.64 5.07
CA ARG A 99 0.43 -17.30 4.05
C ARG A 99 0.33 -16.51 2.73
N LEU A 100 1.43 -15.94 2.28
CA LEU A 100 1.50 -15.31 0.97
C LEU A 100 1.18 -16.35 -0.11
N PRO A 101 0.21 -16.12 -1.03
CA PRO A 101 -0.09 -17.05 -2.11
C PRO A 101 1.10 -17.23 -3.05
N ASP A 102 1.30 -18.45 -3.53
CA ASP A 102 2.25 -18.77 -4.58
C ASP A 102 1.51 -18.99 -5.90
N ASP A 103 1.23 -17.87 -6.57
CA ASP A 103 0.54 -17.85 -7.88
C ASP A 103 1.14 -16.71 -8.74
N PRO A 104 2.27 -16.96 -9.40
CA PRO A 104 2.98 -15.94 -10.17
C PRO A 104 2.21 -15.44 -11.39
N ALA A 105 1.14 -16.15 -11.82
CA ALA A 105 0.26 -15.69 -12.89
C ALA A 105 -0.61 -14.50 -12.47
N ARG A 106 -0.97 -14.42 -11.18
CA ARG A 106 -1.84 -13.38 -10.63
C ARG A 106 -1.16 -12.48 -9.59
N LEU A 107 -0.19 -13.02 -8.85
CA LEU A 107 0.54 -12.31 -7.79
C LEU A 107 2.04 -12.42 -8.06
N ARG A 108 2.60 -11.39 -8.71
CA ARG A 108 4.02 -11.32 -9.01
C ARG A 108 4.75 -10.50 -7.95
N ILE A 109 5.80 -11.07 -7.38
CA ILE A 109 6.68 -10.40 -6.43
C ILE A 109 7.99 -10.04 -7.15
N GLU A 110 8.36 -8.77 -7.11
CA GLU A 110 9.64 -8.26 -7.63
C GLU A 110 10.44 -7.68 -6.46
N ILE A 111 11.70 -8.14 -6.32
CA ILE A 111 12.64 -7.58 -5.35
C ILE A 111 13.27 -6.35 -5.98
N GLY A 112 13.15 -5.19 -5.32
CA GLY A 112 13.72 -3.96 -5.82
C GLY A 112 13.18 -2.71 -5.16
N ASP A 113 13.73 -1.56 -5.56
CA ASP A 113 13.28 -0.25 -5.12
C ASP A 113 12.01 0.19 -5.89
N GLY A 114 10.97 0.58 -5.16
CA GLY A 114 9.69 1.03 -5.72
C GLY A 114 9.81 2.33 -6.53
N HIS A 115 10.72 3.23 -6.14
CA HIS A 115 11.01 4.46 -6.88
C HIS A 115 11.59 4.13 -8.26
N ASP A 116 12.60 3.28 -8.33
CA ASP A 116 13.25 2.88 -9.59
C ASP A 116 12.31 2.07 -10.47
N TYR A 117 11.50 1.22 -9.85
CA TYR A 117 10.47 0.45 -10.56
C TYR A 117 9.48 1.35 -11.30
N LEU A 118 8.97 2.39 -10.64
CA LEU A 118 7.97 3.31 -11.21
C LEU A 118 8.56 4.30 -12.21
N ALA A 119 9.84 4.66 -12.10
CA ALA A 119 10.48 5.62 -13.01
C ALA A 119 10.37 5.21 -14.51
N ARG A 120 10.22 3.91 -14.79
CA ARG A 120 10.17 3.35 -16.15
C ARG A 120 8.77 2.87 -16.57
N ARG A 121 7.70 3.18 -15.84
CA ARG A 121 6.34 2.71 -16.11
C ARG A 121 5.44 3.85 -16.57
N ARG A 122 4.51 3.55 -17.49
CA ARG A 122 3.54 4.52 -17.99
C ARG A 122 2.19 3.83 -18.21
N ARG A 123 1.08 4.46 -17.78
CA ARG A 123 -0.34 4.08 -18.00
C ARG A 123 -0.61 2.58 -17.86
N ARG A 124 -0.13 1.98 -16.77
CA ARG A 124 -0.13 0.53 -16.60
C ARG A 124 -1.08 0.03 -15.52
N PHE A 125 -1.29 0.81 -14.46
CA PHE A 125 -1.98 0.36 -13.26
C PHE A 125 -3.28 1.11 -13.03
N ASP A 126 -4.34 0.38 -12.65
CA ASP A 126 -5.61 0.97 -12.24
C ASP A 126 -5.53 1.47 -10.79
N LEU A 127 -4.78 0.74 -9.95
CA LEU A 127 -4.54 1.07 -8.56
C LEU A 127 -3.05 0.91 -8.22
N ILE A 128 -2.48 1.94 -7.62
CA ILE A 128 -1.16 1.88 -6.98
C ILE A 128 -1.37 2.09 -5.48
N VAL A 129 -0.85 1.19 -4.66
CA VAL A 129 -0.82 1.34 -3.20
C VAL A 129 0.63 1.49 -2.75
N VAL A 130 0.92 2.54 -1.99
CA VAL A 130 2.25 2.81 -1.43
C VAL A 130 2.18 2.65 0.08
N ASP A 131 2.85 1.61 0.58
CA ASP A 131 2.95 1.26 2.00
C ASP A 131 4.36 0.73 2.28
N GLY A 132 5.36 1.55 1.96
CA GLY A 132 6.79 1.22 2.10
C GLY A 132 7.48 2.15 3.09
N PHE A 133 7.99 1.57 4.19
CA PHE A 133 8.74 2.26 5.22
C PHE A 133 9.95 1.42 5.65
N ASP A 134 10.99 2.09 6.11
CA ASP A 134 12.09 1.45 6.80
C ASP A 134 11.73 1.07 8.26
N GLY A 135 12.68 0.48 8.99
CA GLY A 135 12.48 0.08 10.39
C GLY A 135 12.16 1.24 11.33
N ASP A 136 12.52 2.45 10.97
CA ASP A 136 12.30 3.68 11.74
C ASP A 136 11.02 4.43 11.31
N GLY A 137 10.33 3.93 10.29
CA GLY A 137 9.09 4.49 9.75
C GLY A 137 9.31 5.65 8.77
N HIS A 138 10.46 5.69 8.08
CA HIS A 138 10.72 6.69 7.05
C HIS A 138 10.41 6.12 5.66
N ALA A 139 9.67 6.86 4.85
CA ALA A 139 9.34 6.50 3.47
C ALA A 139 10.47 6.86 2.47
N GLY A 140 11.44 7.68 2.87
CA GLY A 140 12.57 8.07 2.04
C GLY A 140 12.16 8.67 0.68
N MET A 141 12.64 8.06 -0.40
CA MET A 141 12.33 8.51 -1.78
C MET A 141 10.87 8.34 -2.18
N LEU A 142 10.09 7.50 -1.46
CA LEU A 142 8.67 7.23 -1.76
C LEU A 142 7.73 8.39 -1.41
N GLU A 143 8.23 9.46 -0.81
CA GLU A 143 7.46 10.68 -0.51
C GLU A 143 7.95 11.91 -1.29
N THR A 144 8.74 11.75 -2.33
CA THR A 144 9.25 12.88 -3.15
C THR A 144 8.29 13.25 -4.28
N VAL A 145 8.35 14.52 -4.75
CA VAL A 145 7.56 14.95 -5.92
C VAL A 145 7.88 14.11 -7.15
N PRO A 146 9.15 13.82 -7.52
CA PRO A 146 9.46 12.95 -8.65
C PRO A 146 8.84 11.56 -8.54
N PHE A 147 8.82 10.97 -7.33
CA PHE A 147 8.17 9.69 -7.12
C PHE A 147 6.65 9.75 -7.39
N TYR A 148 5.96 10.75 -6.86
CA TYR A 148 4.53 10.92 -7.09
C TYR A 148 4.19 11.24 -8.55
N VAL A 149 5.03 12.01 -9.25
CA VAL A 149 4.90 12.22 -10.70
C VAL A 149 5.04 10.91 -11.47
N ASN A 150 5.98 10.03 -11.07
CA ASN A 150 6.11 8.71 -11.66
C ASN A 150 4.91 7.80 -11.34
N CYS A 151 4.36 7.87 -10.11
CA CYS A 151 3.11 7.19 -9.77
C CYS A 151 1.97 7.62 -10.70
N ARG A 152 1.77 8.94 -10.84
CA ARG A 152 0.75 9.50 -11.74
C ARG A 152 0.93 9.05 -13.18
N ALA A 153 2.15 9.09 -13.70
CA ALA A 153 2.46 8.65 -15.05
C ALA A 153 2.25 7.14 -15.27
N ALA A 154 2.40 6.33 -14.22
CA ALA A 154 2.19 4.87 -14.25
C ALA A 154 0.73 4.48 -14.09
N LEU A 155 -0.14 5.35 -13.59
CA LEU A 155 -1.58 5.12 -13.51
C LEU A 155 -2.22 5.12 -14.91
N ALA A 156 -3.20 4.23 -15.08
CA ALA A 156 -4.10 4.25 -16.22
C ALA A 156 -5.01 5.49 -16.18
N GLU A 157 -5.79 5.70 -17.23
CA GLU A 157 -6.87 6.67 -17.22
C GLU A 157 -7.84 6.34 -16.08
N ASP A 158 -8.24 7.35 -15.31
CA ASP A 158 -9.06 7.18 -14.10
C ASP A 158 -8.45 6.28 -13.01
N GLY A 159 -7.14 6.03 -13.07
CA GLY A 159 -6.42 5.27 -12.07
C GLY A 159 -6.31 6.02 -10.74
N MET A 160 -6.09 5.26 -9.66
CA MET A 160 -5.99 5.79 -8.30
C MET A 160 -4.69 5.39 -7.62
N LEU A 161 -4.11 6.33 -6.89
CA LEU A 161 -3.05 6.11 -5.92
C LEU A 161 -3.66 6.13 -4.51
N SER A 162 -3.21 5.21 -3.67
CA SER A 162 -3.46 5.22 -2.22
C SER A 162 -2.13 5.13 -1.51
N ALA A 163 -1.81 6.10 -0.66
CA ALA A 163 -0.52 6.20 0.02
C ALA A 163 -0.70 6.29 1.52
N ASN A 164 0.07 5.48 2.25
CA ASN A 164 0.28 5.62 3.68
C ASN A 164 1.38 6.66 3.91
N LEU A 165 1.07 7.73 4.62
CA LEU A 165 1.96 8.85 4.93
C LEU A 165 2.29 8.81 6.42
N LEU A 166 3.41 8.19 6.77
CA LEU A 166 3.87 8.01 8.15
C LEU A 166 5.09 8.90 8.43
N ASP A 167 4.96 10.21 8.27
CA ASP A 167 6.06 11.11 8.66
C ASP A 167 5.99 11.42 10.15
N ARG A 168 6.86 10.80 10.91
CA ARG A 168 7.00 11.00 12.36
C ARG A 168 7.79 12.25 12.73
N SER A 169 8.67 12.73 11.83
CA SER A 169 9.60 13.82 12.12
C SER A 169 9.07 15.19 11.72
N ARG A 170 8.35 15.28 10.58
CA ARG A 170 7.88 16.54 10.00
C ARG A 170 6.36 16.63 9.89
N GLY A 171 5.64 15.55 10.22
CA GLY A 171 4.21 15.41 10.03
C GLY A 171 3.81 15.24 8.55
N PRO A 172 2.61 14.73 8.27
CA PRO A 172 2.17 14.38 6.91
C PRO A 172 1.94 15.60 6.01
N ARG A 173 1.94 16.84 6.54
CA ARG A 173 1.63 18.04 5.77
C ARG A 173 2.55 18.26 4.58
N SER A 174 3.86 18.01 4.74
CA SER A 174 4.84 18.17 3.66
C SER A 174 4.68 17.11 2.58
N ALA A 175 4.41 15.85 2.95
CA ALA A 175 4.12 14.76 2.01
C ALA A 175 2.82 15.01 1.24
N ILE A 176 1.76 15.48 1.92
CA ILE A 176 0.49 15.87 1.31
C ILE A 176 0.69 17.01 0.29
N GLY A 177 1.52 18.01 0.63
CA GLY A 177 1.85 19.13 -0.29
C GLY A 177 2.49 18.62 -1.58
N ARG A 178 3.50 17.77 -1.47
CA ARG A 178 4.18 17.13 -2.62
C ARG A 178 3.23 16.26 -3.45
N LEU A 179 2.33 15.52 -2.79
CA LEU A 179 1.34 14.71 -3.48
C LEU A 179 0.34 15.58 -4.27
N ARG A 180 -0.12 16.70 -3.68
CA ARG A 180 -1.00 17.66 -4.35
C ARG A 180 -0.33 18.31 -5.56
N GLU A 181 0.95 18.67 -5.44
CA GLU A 181 1.74 19.21 -6.56
C GLU A 181 1.79 18.20 -7.73
N ALA A 182 2.08 16.93 -7.45
CA ALA A 182 2.20 15.89 -8.47
C ALA A 182 0.87 15.52 -9.14
N PHE A 183 -0.27 15.69 -8.45
CA PHE A 183 -1.60 15.29 -8.94
C PHE A 183 -2.53 16.48 -9.23
N ASP A 184 -1.99 17.70 -9.46
CA ASP A 184 -2.75 18.92 -9.77
C ASP A 184 -3.88 19.18 -8.76
N GLY A 185 -3.63 18.91 -7.48
CA GLY A 185 -4.59 19.11 -6.41
C GLY A 185 -5.64 18.00 -6.26
N LYS A 186 -5.71 17.02 -7.16
CA LYS A 186 -6.67 15.88 -7.09
C LYS A 186 -6.28 14.87 -6.00
N VAL A 187 -6.32 15.33 -4.76
CA VAL A 187 -5.93 14.57 -3.57
C VAL A 187 -7.00 14.65 -2.49
N LEU A 188 -7.41 13.51 -1.97
CA LEU A 188 -8.27 13.35 -0.82
C LEU A 188 -7.43 12.81 0.34
N VAL A 189 -7.43 13.49 1.48
CA VAL A 189 -6.77 13.03 2.71
C VAL A 189 -7.85 12.54 3.66
N LEU A 190 -7.71 11.31 4.14
CA LEU A 190 -8.68 10.75 5.09
C LEU A 190 -8.47 11.36 6.47
N PRO A 191 -9.54 11.52 7.28
CA PRO A 191 -9.44 11.92 8.67
C PRO A 191 -8.50 10.99 9.44
N ARG A 192 -7.56 11.55 10.16
CA ARG A 192 -6.60 10.80 10.98
C ARG A 192 -7.17 10.59 12.38
N GLU A 193 -7.17 9.36 12.88
CA GLU A 193 -7.34 9.10 14.31
C GLU A 193 -6.06 9.45 15.07
N GLU A 194 -6.18 9.82 16.34
CA GLU A 194 -5.01 10.19 17.18
C GLU A 194 -3.97 9.07 17.16
N GLY A 195 -2.72 9.42 16.83
CA GLY A 195 -1.60 8.48 16.75
C GLY A 195 -1.60 7.52 15.55
N GLY A 196 -2.62 7.57 14.67
CA GLY A 196 -2.74 6.70 13.51
C GLY A 196 -1.93 7.16 12.28
N ASN A 197 -1.93 6.33 11.25
CA ASN A 197 -1.36 6.64 9.95
C ASN A 197 -2.23 7.70 9.24
N THR A 198 -1.64 8.48 8.34
CA THR A 198 -2.38 9.37 7.45
C THR A 198 -2.49 8.73 6.08
N ILE A 199 -3.70 8.46 5.63
CA ILE A 199 -3.94 7.91 4.29
C ILE A 199 -4.36 9.03 3.35
N ALA A 200 -3.67 9.10 2.22
CA ALA A 200 -4.00 10.02 1.13
C ALA A 200 -4.30 9.25 -0.14
N LEU A 201 -5.37 9.65 -0.82
CA LEU A 201 -5.77 9.13 -2.12
C LEU A 201 -5.52 10.21 -3.17
N ALA A 202 -5.04 9.81 -4.35
CA ALA A 202 -4.92 10.70 -5.50
C ALA A 202 -5.45 10.02 -6.76
N THR A 203 -5.86 10.77 -7.77
CA THR A 203 -6.43 10.20 -8.99
C THR A 203 -6.01 10.97 -10.24
N THR A 204 -5.93 10.26 -11.38
CA THR A 204 -5.75 10.87 -12.71
C THR A 204 -7.09 11.34 -13.31
N GLY A 205 -8.20 10.80 -12.79
CA GLY A 205 -9.57 11.14 -13.20
C GLY A 205 -10.34 11.92 -12.13
N GLU A 206 -11.56 11.45 -11.83
CA GLU A 206 -12.40 11.98 -10.77
C GLU A 206 -12.52 10.95 -9.63
N PHE A 207 -12.65 11.46 -8.40
CA PHE A 207 -12.98 10.60 -7.28
C PHE A 207 -14.41 10.08 -7.46
N GLY A 208 -14.59 8.77 -7.24
CA GLY A 208 -15.91 8.18 -7.18
C GLY A 208 -16.67 8.56 -5.89
N THR A 209 -17.73 7.82 -5.58
CA THR A 209 -18.53 8.09 -4.38
C THR A 209 -17.73 7.79 -3.12
N ILE A 210 -17.46 8.81 -2.32
CA ILE A 210 -16.81 8.64 -1.00
C ILE A 210 -17.87 8.08 -0.03
N PRO A 211 -17.61 6.90 0.59
CA PRO A 211 -18.55 6.35 1.58
C PRO A 211 -18.75 7.31 2.76
N PRO A 212 -19.98 7.42 3.32
CA PRO A 212 -20.31 8.42 4.36
C PRO A 212 -19.39 8.41 5.58
N ARG A 213 -18.88 7.24 5.97
CA ARG A 213 -17.93 7.09 7.10
C ARG A 213 -16.56 7.75 6.89
N PHE A 214 -16.27 8.21 5.67
CA PHE A 214 -15.00 8.87 5.30
C PHE A 214 -15.21 10.27 4.71
N ARG A 215 -16.43 10.83 4.87
CA ARG A 215 -16.77 12.21 4.48
C ARG A 215 -16.48 13.21 5.59
#